data_800758a827f65680c14dc19b1b95c214
#
_entry.id   800758a827f65680c14dc19b1b95c214
#
_cell.length_a   1.000
_cell.length_b   1.000
_cell.length_c   1.000
_cell.angle_alpha   90.00
_cell.angle_beta   90.00
_cell.angle_gamma   90.00
#
_symmetry.space_group_name_H-M   'P 1'
#
loop_
_entity.id
_entity.type
_entity.pdbx_description
1 polymer ?
#
loop_
_entity_poly.entity_id
_entity_poly.type
_entity_poly.pdbx_seq_one_letter_code
_entity_poly.pdbx_strand_id
1 'polypeptide(L)'
;MHLSCISNDLLYIFSYLRRRFLHAMLKVLFLHGFFASGQCVPANALRDALDGKAVVLSPDLPLHPKEALAMIKQIISDEKPDILVGNSCGSFYAQMVASELGMPALLGNPHFRMTEFLKERIGEHLYKAPRKNGNQHFVIDEALIQEFKELEAIQFDAWRPEIRDLIWGIFGERDTLAHFEQLFLKYYSHSFHFPGGHTPTAEEVERWYVPKVMEVKTNNG
;
A
#
# COMPACT_ATOMS: atom_id res chain seq x y z
N MET A 1 -21.33 48.76 -9.94
CA MET A 1 -21.44 47.39 -9.41
C MET A 1 -21.69 46.43 -10.56
N HIS A 2 -20.62 45.85 -11.13
CA HIS A 2 -20.72 44.75 -12.08
C HIS A 2 -19.93 43.58 -11.50
N LEU A 3 -20.67 42.69 -10.83
CA LEU A 3 -20.17 41.34 -10.55
C LEU A 3 -20.28 40.55 -11.86
N SER A 4 -19.14 40.28 -12.47
CA SER A 4 -19.02 39.50 -13.69
C SER A 4 -19.51 38.09 -13.43
N CYS A 5 -20.54 37.69 -14.15
CA CYS A 5 -20.97 36.31 -14.31
C CYS A 5 -19.80 35.54 -14.91
N ILE A 6 -19.13 34.68 -14.12
CA ILE A 6 -18.23 33.67 -14.68
C ILE A 6 -19.12 32.79 -15.54
N SER A 7 -18.87 32.78 -16.86
CA SER A 7 -19.73 32.04 -17.79
C SER A 7 -19.69 30.55 -17.46
N ASN A 8 -20.82 29.86 -17.61
CA ASN A 8 -20.94 28.40 -17.42
C ASN A 8 -19.89 27.63 -18.24
N ASP A 9 -19.44 28.22 -19.37
CA ASP A 9 -18.39 27.67 -20.22
C ASP A 9 -17.01 27.64 -19.51
N LEU A 10 -16.68 28.68 -18.74
CA LEU A 10 -15.43 28.69 -17.95
C LEU A 10 -15.44 27.65 -16.86
N LEU A 11 -16.54 27.48 -16.15
CA LEU A 11 -16.72 26.43 -15.14
C LEU A 11 -16.64 25.02 -15.76
N TYR A 12 -17.25 24.84 -16.94
CA TYR A 12 -17.15 23.59 -17.69
C TYR A 12 -15.73 23.31 -18.15
N ILE A 13 -15.02 24.28 -18.72
CA ILE A 13 -13.61 24.17 -19.12
C ILE A 13 -12.72 23.87 -17.92
N PHE A 14 -12.90 24.55 -16.78
CA PHE A 14 -12.17 24.28 -15.56
C PHE A 14 -12.44 22.86 -15.04
N SER A 15 -13.67 22.41 -15.06
CA SER A 15 -14.03 21.06 -14.61
C SER A 15 -13.48 19.99 -15.56
N TYR A 16 -13.49 20.23 -16.86
CA TYR A 16 -12.91 19.37 -17.89
C TYR A 16 -11.39 19.28 -17.79
N LEU A 17 -10.70 20.43 -17.67
CA LEU A 17 -9.25 20.49 -17.51
C LEU A 17 -8.82 19.83 -16.17
N ARG A 18 -9.56 20.08 -15.08
CA ARG A 18 -9.31 19.44 -13.80
C ARG A 18 -9.46 17.92 -13.89
N ARG A 19 -10.51 17.41 -14.55
CA ARG A 19 -10.69 15.96 -14.77
C ARG A 19 -9.55 15.38 -15.60
N ARG A 20 -9.15 16.06 -16.69
CA ARG A 20 -8.06 15.62 -17.56
C ARG A 20 -6.71 15.64 -16.85
N PHE A 21 -6.45 16.64 -16.02
CA PHE A 21 -5.24 16.75 -15.20
C PHE A 21 -5.20 15.66 -14.15
N LEU A 22 -6.30 15.39 -13.47
CA LEU A 22 -6.40 14.29 -12.50
C LEU A 22 -6.28 12.89 -13.14
N HIS A 23 -6.71 12.74 -14.41
CA HIS A 23 -6.51 11.49 -15.17
C HIS A 23 -5.05 11.30 -15.63
N ALA A 24 -4.26 12.37 -15.69
CA ALA A 24 -2.83 12.31 -16.01
C ALA A 24 -1.94 12.13 -14.75
N MET A 25 -2.49 12.31 -13.56
CA MET A 25 -1.76 12.14 -12.31
C MET A 25 -1.60 10.66 -11.97
N LEU A 26 -0.43 10.30 -11.47
CA LEU A 26 -0.16 8.98 -10.90
C LEU A 26 -1.16 8.67 -9.78
N LYS A 27 -1.78 7.50 -9.78
CA LYS A 27 -2.61 7.01 -8.68
C LYS A 27 -1.87 5.91 -7.93
N VAL A 28 -1.64 6.13 -6.65
CA VAL A 28 -0.99 5.21 -5.74
C VAL A 28 -2.02 4.65 -4.77
N LEU A 29 -2.12 3.34 -4.63
CA LEU A 29 -2.88 2.70 -3.56
C LEU A 29 -1.91 2.23 -2.48
N PHE A 30 -1.92 2.91 -1.34
CA PHE A 30 -1.10 2.56 -0.19
C PHE A 30 -1.85 1.64 0.79
N LEU A 31 -1.24 0.51 1.13
CA LEU A 31 -1.76 -0.51 2.04
C LEU A 31 -0.93 -0.51 3.33
N HIS A 32 -1.58 -0.19 4.44
CA HIS A 32 -0.92 -0.04 5.74
C HIS A 32 -0.62 -1.38 6.43
N GLY A 33 0.30 -1.35 7.42
CA GLY A 33 0.61 -2.51 8.26
C GLY A 33 -0.52 -2.89 9.22
N PHE A 34 -0.42 -4.07 9.84
CA PHE A 34 -1.51 -4.69 10.61
C PHE A 34 -2.06 -3.82 11.75
N PHE A 35 -1.19 -3.21 12.55
CA PHE A 35 -1.60 -2.34 13.67
C PHE A 35 -1.84 -0.87 13.27
N ALA A 36 -1.81 -0.56 11.99
CA ALA A 36 -1.92 0.81 11.48
C ALA A 36 -3.30 1.12 10.89
N SER A 37 -3.42 2.24 10.23
CA SER A 37 -4.60 2.71 9.50
C SER A 37 -4.19 3.44 8.22
N GLY A 38 -5.15 3.85 7.43
CA GLY A 38 -4.94 4.74 6.29
C GLY A 38 -4.41 6.14 6.65
N GLN A 39 -4.32 6.48 7.95
CA GLN A 39 -3.77 7.73 8.49
C GLN A 39 -2.39 7.54 9.15
N CYS A 40 -1.73 6.41 8.91
CA CYS A 40 -0.40 6.16 9.45
C CYS A 40 0.67 7.10 8.87
N VAL A 41 1.79 7.22 9.57
CA VAL A 41 2.89 8.11 9.17
C VAL A 41 3.35 7.87 7.73
N PRO A 42 3.62 6.62 7.27
CA PRO A 42 4.04 6.41 5.89
C PRO A 42 3.01 6.83 4.84
N ALA A 43 1.70 6.62 5.12
CA ALA A 43 0.63 7.02 4.21
C ALA A 43 0.51 8.54 4.08
N ASN A 44 0.61 9.26 5.21
CA ASN A 44 0.58 10.72 5.24
C ASN A 44 1.79 11.30 4.53
N ALA A 45 2.99 10.81 4.87
CA ALA A 45 4.23 11.25 4.24
C ALA A 45 4.24 11.06 2.72
N LEU A 46 3.71 9.92 2.25
CA LEU A 46 3.60 9.66 0.81
C LEU A 46 2.62 10.63 0.13
N ARG A 47 1.49 10.97 0.78
CA ARG A 47 0.54 11.99 0.28
C ARG A 47 1.19 13.36 0.20
N ASP A 48 1.87 13.78 1.27
CA ASP A 48 2.48 15.10 1.37
C ASP A 48 3.63 15.26 0.33
N ALA A 49 4.50 14.25 0.22
CA ALA A 49 5.63 14.30 -0.71
C ALA A 49 5.24 14.18 -2.19
N LEU A 50 4.09 13.59 -2.47
CA LEU A 50 3.54 13.44 -3.83
C LEU A 50 2.43 14.46 -4.14
N ASP A 51 2.18 15.44 -3.27
CA ASP A 51 1.19 16.48 -3.54
C ASP A 51 1.45 17.17 -4.89
N GLY A 52 0.39 17.36 -5.66
CA GLY A 52 0.47 17.87 -7.03
C GLY A 52 1.10 16.93 -8.08
N LYS A 53 1.65 15.77 -7.69
CA LYS A 53 2.27 14.78 -8.60
C LYS A 53 1.49 13.47 -8.68
N ALA A 54 0.87 13.06 -7.58
CA ALA A 54 0.09 11.83 -7.52
C ALA A 54 -1.13 11.98 -6.60
N VAL A 55 -2.12 11.10 -6.81
CA VAL A 55 -3.22 10.87 -5.87
C VAL A 55 -2.89 9.63 -5.05
N VAL A 56 -2.76 9.77 -3.74
CA VAL A 56 -2.49 8.65 -2.84
C VAL A 56 -3.76 8.24 -2.12
N LEU A 57 -4.31 7.09 -2.50
CA LEU A 57 -5.41 6.41 -1.84
C LEU A 57 -4.84 5.57 -0.70
N SER A 58 -5.38 5.71 0.50
CA SER A 58 -4.97 4.93 1.66
C SER A 58 -6.21 4.63 2.52
N PRO A 59 -6.87 3.49 2.25
CA PRO A 59 -8.04 3.05 3.02
C PRO A 59 -7.65 2.49 4.38
N ASP A 60 -8.59 2.47 5.32
CA ASP A 60 -8.49 1.63 6.51
C ASP A 60 -8.85 0.20 6.12
N LEU A 61 -7.86 -0.70 6.12
CA LEU A 61 -8.09 -2.09 5.75
C LEU A 61 -8.90 -2.82 6.85
N PRO A 62 -9.85 -3.69 6.48
CA PRO A 62 -10.50 -4.60 7.42
C PRO A 62 -9.49 -5.44 8.21
N LEU A 63 -9.87 -5.86 9.41
CA LEU A 63 -9.06 -6.74 10.25
C LEU A 63 -8.91 -8.13 9.61
N HIS A 64 -10.02 -8.66 9.09
CA HIS A 64 -10.07 -9.98 8.47
C HIS A 64 -9.42 -9.95 7.08
N PRO A 65 -8.42 -10.79 6.81
CA PRO A 65 -7.60 -10.67 5.61
C PRO A 65 -8.35 -10.95 4.30
N LYS A 66 -9.37 -11.81 4.32
CA LYS A 66 -10.21 -12.05 3.14
C LYS A 66 -11.05 -10.82 2.78
N GLU A 67 -11.58 -10.12 3.78
CA GLU A 67 -12.31 -8.86 3.59
C GLU A 67 -11.37 -7.75 3.10
N ALA A 68 -10.15 -7.69 3.66
CA ALA A 68 -9.13 -6.74 3.21
C ALA A 68 -8.77 -6.95 1.73
N LEU A 69 -8.55 -8.18 1.30
CA LEU A 69 -8.29 -8.50 -0.11
C LEU A 69 -9.47 -8.15 -1.02
N ALA A 70 -10.70 -8.44 -0.59
CA ALA A 70 -11.90 -8.09 -1.35
C ALA A 70 -12.02 -6.57 -1.52
N MET A 71 -11.82 -5.81 -0.43
CA MET A 71 -11.83 -4.34 -0.45
C MET A 71 -10.73 -3.77 -1.37
N ILE A 72 -9.51 -4.29 -1.28
CA ILE A 72 -8.38 -3.85 -2.12
C ILE A 72 -8.71 -4.06 -3.60
N LYS A 73 -9.22 -5.24 -3.99
CA LYS A 73 -9.62 -5.54 -5.37
C LYS A 73 -10.75 -4.65 -5.85
N GLN A 74 -11.73 -4.33 -4.97
CA GLN A 74 -12.81 -3.40 -5.31
C GLN A 74 -12.26 -2.00 -5.58
N ILE A 75 -11.37 -1.48 -4.71
CA ILE A 75 -10.74 -0.17 -4.90
C ILE A 75 -9.94 -0.14 -6.21
N ILE A 76 -9.21 -1.21 -6.54
CA ILE A 76 -8.47 -1.29 -7.79
C ILE A 76 -9.41 -1.25 -9.00
N SER A 77 -10.53 -1.95 -8.93
CA SER A 77 -11.54 -1.93 -9.99
C SER A 77 -12.14 -0.54 -10.21
N ASP A 78 -12.45 0.17 -9.14
CA ASP A 78 -13.15 1.47 -9.17
C ASP A 78 -12.20 2.62 -9.48
N GLU A 79 -11.04 2.66 -8.80
CA GLU A 79 -10.11 3.77 -8.83
C GLU A 79 -8.98 3.62 -9.84
N LYS A 80 -8.69 2.38 -10.26
CA LYS A 80 -7.65 2.03 -11.23
C LYS A 80 -6.29 2.65 -10.86
N PRO A 81 -5.73 2.31 -9.69
CA PRO A 81 -4.41 2.80 -9.32
C PRO A 81 -3.34 2.28 -10.28
N ASP A 82 -2.33 3.09 -10.52
CA ASP A 82 -1.19 2.74 -11.37
C ASP A 82 -0.18 1.83 -10.66
N ILE A 83 -0.11 1.93 -9.32
CA ILE A 83 0.86 1.19 -8.50
C ILE A 83 0.29 0.91 -7.10
N LEU A 84 0.61 -0.26 -6.57
CA LEU A 84 0.39 -0.61 -5.18
C LEU A 84 1.65 -0.32 -4.35
N VAL A 85 1.48 0.29 -3.19
CA VAL A 85 2.56 0.47 -2.21
C VAL A 85 2.11 -0.14 -0.91
N GLY A 86 2.84 -1.10 -0.39
CA GLY A 86 2.54 -1.73 0.89
C GLY A 86 3.61 -1.45 1.94
N ASN A 87 3.26 -1.59 3.23
CA ASN A 87 4.23 -1.69 4.31
C ASN A 87 3.85 -2.85 5.24
N SER A 88 4.81 -3.75 5.56
CA SER A 88 4.58 -4.89 6.46
C SER A 88 3.44 -5.81 5.97
N CYS A 89 2.38 -5.99 6.74
CA CYS A 89 1.16 -6.71 6.34
C CYS A 89 0.52 -6.11 5.07
N GLY A 90 0.59 -4.79 4.88
CA GLY A 90 0.14 -4.15 3.65
C GLY A 90 0.93 -4.62 2.42
N SER A 91 2.22 -4.94 2.59
CA SER A 91 3.05 -5.54 1.54
C SER A 91 2.65 -6.98 1.24
N PHE A 92 2.21 -7.75 2.24
CA PHE A 92 1.65 -9.10 2.04
C PHE A 92 0.44 -9.05 1.10
N TYR A 93 -0.50 -8.13 1.33
CA TYR A 93 -1.66 -7.95 0.45
C TYR A 93 -1.26 -7.40 -0.93
N ALA A 94 -0.39 -6.39 -0.96
CA ALA A 94 0.07 -5.78 -2.22
C ALA A 94 0.72 -6.82 -3.12
N GLN A 95 1.57 -7.69 -2.57
CA GLN A 95 2.23 -8.77 -3.29
C GLN A 95 1.22 -9.74 -3.90
N MET A 96 0.23 -10.22 -3.12
CA MET A 96 -0.78 -11.17 -3.60
C MET A 96 -1.59 -10.58 -4.75
N VAL A 97 -2.12 -9.36 -4.56
CA VAL A 97 -2.98 -8.70 -5.54
C VAL A 97 -2.21 -8.25 -6.78
N ALA A 98 -1.00 -7.70 -6.60
CA ALA A 98 -0.14 -7.32 -7.72
C ALA A 98 0.24 -8.53 -8.57
N SER A 99 0.54 -9.68 -7.94
CA SER A 99 0.83 -10.93 -8.65
C SER A 99 -0.36 -11.45 -9.44
N GLU A 100 -1.55 -11.42 -8.85
CA GLU A 100 -2.79 -11.86 -9.50
C GLU A 100 -3.15 -10.99 -10.71
N LEU A 101 -3.07 -9.66 -10.55
CA LEU A 101 -3.51 -8.71 -11.57
C LEU A 101 -2.40 -8.26 -12.55
N GLY A 102 -1.15 -8.63 -12.31
CA GLY A 102 -0.01 -8.18 -13.12
C GLY A 102 0.24 -6.67 -12.97
N MET A 103 0.15 -6.14 -11.76
CA MET A 103 0.30 -4.71 -11.47
C MET A 103 1.68 -4.39 -10.89
N PRO A 104 2.21 -3.18 -11.14
CA PRO A 104 3.38 -2.69 -10.43
C PRO A 104 3.15 -2.58 -8.93
N ALA A 105 4.15 -2.94 -8.11
CA ALA A 105 4.09 -2.76 -6.66
C ALA A 105 5.45 -2.45 -6.04
N LEU A 106 5.43 -1.64 -4.98
CA LEU A 106 6.57 -1.41 -4.07
C LEU A 106 6.21 -1.95 -2.69
N LEU A 107 6.95 -2.94 -2.23
CA LEU A 107 6.75 -3.64 -0.96
C LEU A 107 7.76 -3.15 0.07
N GLY A 108 7.31 -2.36 1.04
CA GLY A 108 8.13 -1.90 2.16
C GLY A 108 8.12 -2.91 3.29
N ASN A 109 9.29 -3.38 3.71
CA ASN A 109 9.45 -4.31 4.82
C ASN A 109 8.40 -5.43 4.82
N PRO A 110 8.23 -6.19 3.71
CA PRO A 110 7.15 -7.15 3.55
C PRO A 110 7.19 -8.21 4.64
N HIS A 111 6.02 -8.49 5.24
CA HIS A 111 5.89 -9.51 6.27
C HIS A 111 5.09 -10.71 5.72
N PHE A 112 5.78 -11.77 5.29
CA PHE A 112 5.19 -12.94 4.62
C PHE A 112 4.74 -14.07 5.58
N ARG A 113 4.89 -13.91 6.89
CA ARG A 113 4.52 -14.91 7.91
C ARG A 113 3.66 -14.30 9.02
N MET A 114 2.49 -13.80 8.63
CA MET A 114 1.54 -13.17 9.55
C MET A 114 1.01 -14.13 10.60
N THR A 115 0.87 -15.41 10.26
CA THR A 115 0.42 -16.46 11.19
C THR A 115 1.31 -16.55 12.42
N GLU A 116 2.62 -16.62 12.24
CA GLU A 116 3.59 -16.69 13.35
C GLU A 116 3.59 -15.39 14.14
N PHE A 117 3.57 -14.25 13.46
CA PHE A 117 3.53 -12.94 14.07
C PHE A 117 2.30 -12.73 14.96
N LEU A 118 1.13 -13.19 14.52
CA LEU A 118 -0.13 -13.01 15.26
C LEU A 118 -0.29 -13.99 16.43
N LYS A 119 0.23 -15.21 16.32
CA LYS A 119 0.21 -16.20 17.42
C LYS A 119 0.84 -15.68 18.71
N GLU A 120 1.88 -14.87 18.61
CA GLU A 120 2.53 -14.25 19.76
C GLU A 120 1.77 -13.06 20.34
N ARG A 121 0.60 -12.71 19.76
CA ARG A 121 -0.14 -11.47 20.04
C ARG A 121 -1.65 -11.68 20.19
N ILE A 122 -2.05 -12.88 20.62
CA ILE A 122 -3.47 -13.15 20.89
C ILE A 122 -3.98 -12.23 22.00
N GLY A 123 -5.17 -11.65 21.82
CA GLY A 123 -5.82 -10.79 22.79
C GLY A 123 -6.30 -9.47 22.21
N GLU A 124 -6.64 -8.53 23.11
CA GLU A 124 -7.14 -7.21 22.75
C GLU A 124 -6.01 -6.24 22.41
N HIS A 125 -6.23 -5.44 21.37
CA HIS A 125 -5.26 -4.47 20.87
C HIS A 125 -5.91 -3.15 20.45
N LEU A 126 -5.04 -2.14 20.25
CA LEU A 126 -5.42 -0.85 19.69
C LEU A 126 -4.66 -0.61 18.39
N TYR A 127 -5.33 -0.02 17.41
CA TYR A 127 -4.65 0.54 16.25
C TYR A 127 -3.76 1.72 16.69
N LYS A 128 -2.55 1.78 16.16
CA LYS A 128 -1.54 2.79 16.50
C LYS A 128 -1.76 4.13 15.78
N ALA A 129 -2.67 4.17 14.82
CA ALA A 129 -3.05 5.37 14.09
C ALA A 129 -4.58 5.50 14.04
N PRO A 130 -5.13 6.73 13.99
CA PRO A 130 -6.57 6.95 13.98
C PRO A 130 -7.24 6.27 12.77
N ARG A 131 -8.37 5.60 12.99
CA ARG A 131 -9.22 5.07 11.92
C ARG A 131 -10.37 6.04 11.62
N LYS A 132 -10.76 6.12 10.36
CA LYS A 132 -11.85 7.03 9.91
C LYS A 132 -13.20 6.73 10.56
N ASN A 133 -13.47 5.45 10.86
CA ASN A 133 -14.70 5.03 11.55
C ASN A 133 -14.66 5.22 13.08
N GLY A 134 -13.55 5.71 13.64
CA GLY A 134 -13.36 5.91 15.08
C GLY A 134 -13.13 4.62 15.88
N ASN A 135 -13.26 3.44 15.30
CA ASN A 135 -13.01 2.18 16.01
C ASN A 135 -11.51 1.91 16.12
N GLN A 136 -10.99 2.04 17.34
CA GLN A 136 -9.57 1.83 17.64
C GLN A 136 -9.28 0.45 18.24
N HIS A 137 -10.30 -0.32 18.65
CA HIS A 137 -10.12 -1.62 19.30
C HIS A 137 -10.30 -2.76 18.31
N PHE A 138 -9.51 -3.81 18.48
CA PHE A 138 -9.66 -5.08 17.78
C PHE A 138 -9.10 -6.23 18.61
N VAL A 139 -9.45 -7.44 18.25
CA VAL A 139 -9.01 -8.67 18.92
C VAL A 139 -8.25 -9.54 17.91
N ILE A 140 -7.11 -10.06 18.34
CA ILE A 140 -6.40 -11.14 17.63
C ILE A 140 -6.83 -12.44 18.31
N ASP A 141 -7.54 -13.28 17.57
CA ASP A 141 -8.00 -14.59 18.01
C ASP A 141 -7.52 -15.71 17.06
N GLU A 142 -7.82 -16.94 17.40
CA GLU A 142 -7.44 -18.11 16.61
C GLU A 142 -8.11 -18.14 15.23
N ALA A 143 -9.33 -17.60 15.11
CA ALA A 143 -10.04 -17.54 13.83
C ALA A 143 -9.32 -16.62 12.86
N LEU A 144 -8.91 -15.43 13.31
CA LEU A 144 -8.11 -14.49 12.53
C LEU A 144 -6.76 -15.09 12.10
N ILE A 145 -6.09 -15.79 13.03
CA ILE A 145 -4.82 -16.47 12.74
C ILE A 145 -5.01 -17.57 11.69
N GLN A 146 -6.11 -18.31 11.76
CA GLN A 146 -6.42 -19.36 10.78
C GLN A 146 -6.68 -18.77 9.38
N GLU A 147 -7.36 -17.63 9.29
CA GLU A 147 -7.56 -16.93 8.01
C GLU A 147 -6.24 -16.50 7.37
N PHE A 148 -5.30 -15.94 8.16
CA PHE A 148 -3.96 -15.62 7.66
C PHE A 148 -3.19 -16.86 7.22
N LYS A 149 -3.28 -17.96 7.97
CA LYS A 149 -2.62 -19.22 7.62
C LYS A 149 -3.11 -19.76 6.25
N GLU A 150 -4.40 -19.65 5.98
CA GLU A 150 -4.97 -20.04 4.69
C GLU A 150 -4.40 -19.20 3.54
N LEU A 151 -4.29 -17.87 3.73
CA LEU A 151 -3.72 -16.99 2.72
C LEU A 151 -2.20 -17.16 2.56
N GLU A 152 -1.47 -17.37 3.64
CA GLU A 152 -0.04 -17.67 3.57
C GLU A 152 0.27 -18.92 2.74
N ALA A 153 -0.60 -19.93 2.81
CA ALA A 153 -0.42 -21.17 2.06
C ALA A 153 -0.47 -20.95 0.53
N ILE A 154 -1.17 -19.92 0.08
CA ILE A 154 -1.39 -19.61 -1.35
C ILE A 154 -0.79 -18.27 -1.78
N GLN A 155 -0.05 -17.57 -0.91
CA GLN A 155 0.36 -16.20 -1.17
C GLN A 155 1.22 -16.00 -2.43
N PHE A 156 1.90 -17.04 -2.90
CA PHE A 156 2.72 -16.99 -4.11
C PHE A 156 2.13 -17.79 -5.29
N ASP A 157 0.93 -18.35 -5.18
CA ASP A 157 0.34 -19.19 -6.22
C ASP A 157 0.07 -18.44 -7.54
N ALA A 158 -0.20 -17.14 -7.45
CA ALA A 158 -0.38 -16.27 -8.62
C ALA A 158 0.94 -15.78 -9.23
N TRP A 159 2.09 -16.14 -8.64
CA TRP A 159 3.38 -15.77 -9.20
C TRP A 159 3.63 -16.42 -10.55
N ARG A 160 4.22 -15.65 -11.46
CA ARG A 160 4.67 -16.09 -12.78
C ARG A 160 5.86 -15.27 -13.25
N PRO A 161 6.71 -15.74 -14.16
CA PRO A 161 7.93 -15.04 -14.59
C PRO A 161 7.71 -13.60 -15.05
N GLU A 162 6.58 -13.31 -15.69
CA GLU A 162 6.25 -12.00 -16.27
C GLU A 162 6.07 -10.90 -15.23
N ILE A 163 5.73 -11.26 -13.98
CA ILE A 163 5.57 -10.27 -12.91
C ILE A 163 6.83 -10.06 -12.07
N ARG A 164 7.89 -10.83 -12.35
CA ARG A 164 9.12 -10.82 -11.57
C ARG A 164 9.72 -9.43 -11.38
N ASP A 165 9.70 -8.64 -12.44
CA ASP A 165 10.29 -7.29 -12.46
C ASP A 165 9.29 -6.17 -12.18
N LEU A 166 7.99 -6.49 -12.05
CA LEU A 166 6.93 -5.53 -11.71
C LEU A 166 6.86 -5.22 -10.22
N ILE A 167 7.31 -6.15 -9.37
CA ILE A 167 7.18 -6.07 -7.92
C ILE A 167 8.56 -5.83 -7.31
N TRP A 168 8.72 -4.69 -6.66
CA TRP A 168 9.96 -4.25 -6.05
C TRP A 168 9.86 -4.30 -4.53
N GLY A 169 10.97 -4.64 -3.86
CA GLY A 169 11.09 -4.66 -2.40
C GLY A 169 11.99 -3.54 -1.90
N ILE A 170 11.63 -2.90 -0.79
CA ILE A 170 12.47 -1.95 -0.08
C ILE A 170 12.55 -2.34 1.39
N PHE A 171 13.76 -2.56 1.90
CA PHE A 171 14.03 -3.18 3.19
C PHE A 171 14.80 -2.23 4.11
N GLY A 172 14.31 -2.08 5.34
CA GLY A 172 14.97 -1.31 6.37
C GLY A 172 16.14 -2.09 6.97
N GLU A 173 17.36 -1.53 6.92
CA GLU A 173 18.57 -2.16 7.47
C GLU A 173 18.48 -2.40 8.99
N ARG A 174 17.63 -1.62 9.69
CA ARG A 174 17.38 -1.74 11.13
C ARG A 174 16.02 -2.37 11.44
N ASP A 175 15.39 -3.03 10.46
CA ASP A 175 14.16 -3.77 10.71
C ASP A 175 14.44 -4.98 11.58
N THR A 176 13.73 -5.09 12.71
CA THR A 176 13.84 -6.21 13.66
C THR A 176 12.63 -7.15 13.62
N LEU A 177 11.65 -6.89 12.75
CA LEU A 177 10.39 -7.63 12.70
C LEU A 177 10.21 -8.48 11.44
N ALA A 178 10.73 -8.01 10.29
CA ALA A 178 10.47 -8.64 9.00
C ALA A 178 11.76 -8.88 8.21
N HIS A 179 12.34 -10.05 8.39
CA HIS A 179 13.59 -10.47 7.70
C HIS A 179 13.28 -11.40 6.52
N PHE A 180 12.48 -10.92 5.55
CA PHE A 180 11.97 -11.77 4.46
C PHE A 180 12.60 -11.45 3.10
N GLU A 181 13.68 -10.70 3.02
CA GLU A 181 14.33 -10.37 1.76
C GLU A 181 14.78 -11.62 0.99
N GLN A 182 15.35 -12.63 1.66
CA GLN A 182 15.75 -13.88 1.01
C GLN A 182 14.55 -14.66 0.43
N LEU A 183 13.39 -14.58 1.06
CA LEU A 183 12.16 -15.16 0.51
C LEU A 183 11.64 -14.33 -0.67
N PHE A 184 11.66 -13.00 -0.55
CA PHE A 184 11.29 -12.08 -1.62
C PHE A 184 12.12 -12.33 -2.90
N LEU A 185 13.44 -12.46 -2.78
CA LEU A 185 14.38 -12.67 -3.89
C LEU A 185 14.21 -14.02 -4.62
N LYS A 186 13.47 -14.98 -4.05
CA LYS A 186 13.11 -16.21 -4.78
C LYS A 186 12.09 -15.93 -5.90
N TYR A 187 11.30 -14.89 -5.75
CA TYR A 187 10.20 -14.55 -6.65
C TYR A 187 10.45 -13.28 -7.46
N TYR A 188 11.09 -12.26 -6.88
CA TYR A 188 11.23 -10.92 -7.45
C TYR A 188 12.70 -10.50 -7.57
N SER A 189 13.01 -9.60 -8.53
CA SER A 189 14.41 -9.27 -8.87
C SER A 189 14.92 -7.99 -8.20
N HIS A 190 14.04 -7.03 -7.88
CA HIS A 190 14.45 -5.71 -7.44
C HIS A 190 14.34 -5.55 -5.93
N SER A 191 15.48 -5.57 -5.26
CA SER A 191 15.61 -5.36 -3.81
C SER A 191 16.45 -4.11 -3.54
N PHE A 192 15.95 -3.22 -2.68
CA PHE A 192 16.58 -1.98 -2.27
C PHE A 192 16.63 -1.89 -0.75
N HIS A 193 17.59 -1.11 -0.22
CA HIS A 193 17.76 -0.93 1.22
C HIS A 193 17.67 0.55 1.59
N PHE A 194 17.24 0.81 2.83
CA PHE A 194 17.28 2.14 3.42
C PHE A 194 17.70 2.04 4.90
N PRO A 195 18.35 3.07 5.46
CA PRO A 195 18.86 3.03 6.84
C PRO A 195 17.75 3.25 7.87
N GLY A 196 16.62 2.54 7.75
CA GLY A 196 15.43 2.65 8.58
C GLY A 196 15.06 1.35 9.28
N GLY A 197 14.00 1.43 10.10
CA GLY A 197 13.39 0.29 10.79
C GLY A 197 12.18 -0.26 10.04
N HIS A 198 11.35 -1.05 10.76
CA HIS A 198 10.17 -1.71 10.22
C HIS A 198 9.10 -0.74 9.69
N THR A 199 8.86 0.35 10.39
CA THR A 199 7.95 1.42 9.94
C THR A 199 8.78 2.62 9.56
N PRO A 200 8.81 3.02 8.27
CA PRO A 200 9.58 4.17 7.85
C PRO A 200 9.00 5.47 8.43
N THR A 201 9.89 6.39 8.79
CA THR A 201 9.54 7.76 9.17
C THR A 201 9.10 8.57 7.95
N ALA A 202 8.56 9.78 8.16
CA ALA A 202 8.18 10.67 7.07
C ALA A 202 9.38 11.02 6.17
N GLU A 203 10.53 11.35 6.76
CA GLU A 203 11.77 11.63 6.01
C GLU A 203 12.27 10.43 5.21
N GLU A 204 12.20 9.22 5.78
CA GLU A 204 12.58 7.98 5.09
C GLU A 204 11.64 7.67 3.92
N VAL A 205 10.34 7.94 4.07
CA VAL A 205 9.36 7.82 2.96
C VAL A 205 9.71 8.79 1.84
N GLU A 206 9.89 10.05 2.13
CA GLU A 206 10.22 11.07 1.14
C GLU A 206 11.52 10.73 0.40
N ARG A 207 12.55 10.36 1.15
CA ARG A 207 13.90 10.13 0.61
C ARG A 207 14.03 8.82 -0.15
N TRP A 208 13.36 7.74 0.30
CA TRP A 208 13.62 6.39 -0.19
C TRP A 208 12.45 5.75 -0.92
N TYR A 209 11.19 5.99 -0.47
CA TYR A 209 10.02 5.38 -1.10
C TYR A 209 9.54 6.18 -2.31
N VAL A 210 9.45 7.51 -2.18
CA VAL A 210 8.94 8.38 -3.26
C VAL A 210 9.72 8.21 -4.57
N PRO A 211 11.07 8.24 -4.60
CA PRO A 211 11.82 7.98 -5.82
C PRO A 211 11.51 6.62 -6.43
N LYS A 212 11.38 5.56 -5.60
CA LYS A 212 11.07 4.21 -6.08
C LYS A 212 9.64 4.08 -6.61
N VAL A 213 8.66 4.70 -5.99
CA VAL A 213 7.28 4.77 -6.51
C VAL A 213 7.26 5.39 -7.91
N MET A 214 8.01 6.46 -8.13
CA MET A 214 8.07 7.13 -9.42
C MET A 214 8.84 6.30 -10.46
N GLU A 215 9.90 5.60 -10.06
CA GLU A 215 10.74 4.75 -10.92
C GLU A 215 10.00 3.48 -11.37
N VAL A 216 9.30 2.78 -10.47
CA VAL A 216 8.53 1.57 -10.78
C VAL A 216 7.49 1.84 -11.85
N LYS A 217 6.83 2.99 -11.83
CA LYS A 217 5.87 3.36 -12.86
C LYS A 217 6.52 3.57 -14.22
N THR A 218 7.65 4.30 -14.28
CA THR A 218 8.29 4.66 -15.56
C THR A 218 8.86 3.45 -16.30
N ASN A 219 9.25 2.40 -15.57
CA ASN A 219 9.81 1.18 -16.16
C ASN A 219 8.72 0.20 -16.66
N ASN A 220 7.45 0.42 -16.33
CA ASN A 220 6.34 -0.48 -16.63
C ASN A 220 5.21 0.20 -17.44
N GLY A 221 5.45 1.40 -17.98
CA GLY A 221 4.49 2.23 -18.72
C GLY A 221 4.73 2.30 -20.24
#